data_027f0b78b610de0740fe6a5e057baa6a
#
_entry.id   027f0b78b610de0740fe6a5e057baa6a
#
_cell.length_a   1.000
_cell.length_b   1.000
_cell.length_c   1.000
_cell.angle_alpha   90.00
_cell.angle_beta   90.00
_cell.angle_gamma   90.00
#
_symmetry.space_group_name_H-M   'P 1'
#
loop_
_entity.id
_entity.type
_entity.pdbx_description
1 polymer ?
#
loop_
_entity_poly.entity_id
_entity_poly.type
_entity_poly.pdbx_seq_one_letter_code
_entity_poly.pdbx_strand_id
1 'polypeptide(L)'
;CAIVKAITSINWRSYGMNQPKNGLPTGPYIIAVSVVSPFIKFKNASKETIDASDELVEELRRALMQAGQRLSRHLNRENRAAELEQRIQHIEQFGPVLVDILCRITKAPATRRKKAEDGLSRILERDAKVAKKMLSQAETELETALEAGKVKAARTQESQDEGDKPHKE
;
A
#
# COMPACT_ATOMS: atom_id res chain seq x y z
N CYS A 1 -12.32 20.34 11.82
CA CYS A 1 -11.95 20.43 10.41
C CYS A 1 -12.58 19.29 9.62
N ALA A 2 -13.14 19.58 8.45
CA ALA A 2 -13.80 18.60 7.58
C ALA A 2 -12.86 17.41 7.25
N ILE A 3 -11.60 17.69 6.97
CA ILE A 3 -10.58 16.67 6.63
C ILE A 3 -10.39 15.69 7.77
N VAL A 4 -10.20 16.17 9.00
CA VAL A 4 -10.02 15.31 10.17
C VAL A 4 -11.27 14.48 10.43
N LYS A 5 -12.48 15.08 10.32
CA LYS A 5 -13.76 14.36 10.46
C LYS A 5 -13.88 13.23 9.42
N ALA A 6 -13.51 13.49 8.17
CA ALA A 6 -13.51 12.47 7.11
C ALA A 6 -12.50 11.35 7.39
N ILE A 7 -11.26 11.67 7.78
CA ILE A 7 -10.22 10.67 8.07
C ILE A 7 -10.63 9.78 9.25
N THR A 8 -11.12 10.36 10.35
CA THR A 8 -11.51 9.60 11.55
C THR A 8 -12.76 8.75 11.35
N SER A 9 -13.63 9.10 10.39
CA SER A 9 -14.82 8.32 10.06
C SER A 9 -14.54 7.03 9.29
N ILE A 10 -13.31 6.84 8.79
CA ILE A 10 -12.92 5.67 8.01
C ILE A 10 -12.27 4.62 8.93
N ASN A 11 -12.64 3.36 8.73
CA ASN A 11 -11.97 2.24 9.39
C ASN A 11 -10.69 1.86 8.63
N TRP A 12 -9.57 2.48 8.99
CA TRP A 12 -8.28 2.25 8.36
C TRP A 12 -7.69 0.86 8.65
N ARG A 13 -8.16 0.18 9.69
CA ARG A 13 -7.75 -1.21 9.98
C ARG A 13 -8.11 -2.17 8.87
N SER A 14 -9.24 -1.94 8.18
CA SER A 14 -9.63 -2.76 7.02
C SER A 14 -8.68 -2.63 5.82
N TYR A 15 -7.87 -1.57 5.80
CA TYR A 15 -6.83 -1.34 4.80
C TYR A 15 -5.42 -1.73 5.25
N GLY A 16 -5.29 -2.41 6.40
CA GLY A 16 -3.99 -2.86 6.94
C GLY A 16 -3.22 -1.81 7.72
N MET A 17 -3.86 -0.68 8.07
CA MET A 17 -3.24 0.36 8.88
C MET A 17 -3.62 0.22 10.35
N ASN A 18 -2.71 0.59 11.24
CA ASN A 18 -3.02 0.65 12.67
C ASN A 18 -3.83 1.92 12.96
N GLN A 19 -4.94 1.79 13.70
CA GLN A 19 -5.80 2.91 14.06
C GLN A 19 -6.30 2.72 15.50
N PRO A 20 -6.04 3.67 16.41
CA PRO A 20 -6.67 3.68 17.72
C PRO A 20 -8.18 3.90 17.58
N LYS A 21 -8.95 3.54 18.60
CA LYS A 21 -10.42 3.70 18.57
C LYS A 21 -10.79 5.18 18.36
N ASN A 22 -11.50 5.46 17.27
CA ASN A 22 -11.93 6.81 16.87
C ASN A 22 -10.77 7.83 16.66
N GLY A 23 -9.56 7.34 16.41
CA GLY A 23 -8.38 8.17 16.18
C GLY A 23 -7.92 8.24 14.73
N LEU A 24 -6.85 8.97 14.50
CA LEU A 24 -6.15 8.99 13.22
C LEU A 24 -5.37 7.68 13.03
N PRO A 25 -5.14 7.22 11.79
CA PRO A 25 -4.27 6.08 11.53
C PRO A 25 -2.85 6.40 11.98
N THR A 26 -2.18 5.43 12.61
CA THR A 26 -0.81 5.56 13.12
C THR A 26 0.14 4.67 12.33
N GLY A 27 1.29 5.22 11.94
CA GLY A 27 2.30 4.50 11.17
C GLY A 27 3.14 5.47 10.32
N PRO A 28 4.03 4.98 9.48
CA PRO A 28 4.89 5.77 8.61
C PRO A 28 4.11 6.28 7.37
N TYR A 29 2.99 6.97 7.57
CA TYR A 29 2.19 7.52 6.48
C TYR A 29 2.08 9.03 6.57
N ILE A 30 1.92 9.66 5.42
CA ILE A 30 1.52 11.06 5.27
C ILE A 30 0.23 11.08 4.47
N ILE A 31 -0.84 11.66 5.03
CA ILE A 31 -2.10 11.86 4.31
C ILE A 31 -2.16 13.33 3.91
N ALA A 32 -2.00 13.59 2.61
CA ALA A 32 -2.15 14.90 2.02
C ALA A 32 -3.48 14.98 1.25
N VAL A 33 -4.27 16.02 1.52
CA VAL A 33 -5.55 16.25 0.89
C VAL A 33 -5.55 17.62 0.23
N SER A 34 -5.80 17.67 -1.07
CA SER A 34 -6.02 18.89 -1.82
C SER A 34 -7.50 19.03 -2.17
N VAL A 35 -8.09 20.16 -1.81
CA VAL A 35 -9.49 20.46 -2.09
C VAL A 35 -9.56 21.74 -2.90
N VAL A 36 -10.11 21.65 -4.10
CA VAL A 36 -10.33 22.79 -4.99
C VAL A 36 -11.84 22.94 -5.22
N SER A 37 -12.40 24.03 -4.77
CA SER A 37 -13.81 24.34 -4.97
C SER A 37 -14.05 25.86 -4.83
N PRO A 38 -14.89 26.48 -5.67
CA PRO A 38 -15.23 27.89 -5.53
C PRO A 38 -16.08 28.20 -4.29
N PHE A 39 -16.63 27.19 -3.63
CA PHE A 39 -17.57 27.34 -2.52
C PHE A 39 -17.04 26.81 -1.19
N ILE A 40 -15.73 26.81 -0.98
CA ILE A 40 -15.15 26.35 0.30
C ILE A 40 -15.51 27.37 1.40
N LYS A 41 -16.24 26.90 2.40
CA LYS A 41 -16.54 27.70 3.61
C LYS A 41 -15.50 27.41 4.69
N PHE A 42 -14.97 28.46 5.30
CA PHE A 42 -14.06 28.39 6.45
C PHE A 42 -14.82 28.78 7.71
N LYS A 43 -14.47 28.17 8.84
CA LYS A 43 -15.07 28.48 10.16
C LYS A 43 -14.58 29.80 10.75
N ASN A 44 -13.38 30.22 10.40
CA ASN A 44 -12.72 31.38 10.96
C ASN A 44 -12.09 32.25 9.87
N ALA A 45 -11.92 33.54 10.20
CA ALA A 45 -11.35 34.53 9.28
C ALA A 45 -9.88 34.21 8.88
N SER A 46 -9.13 33.50 9.73
CA SER A 46 -7.77 33.02 9.45
C SER A 46 -7.70 31.86 8.42
N LYS A 47 -8.85 31.34 7.97
CA LYS A 47 -8.95 30.26 6.99
C LYS A 47 -8.21 28.95 7.36
N GLU A 48 -7.92 28.75 8.65
CA GLU A 48 -7.21 27.55 9.13
C GLU A 48 -8.09 26.29 9.18
N THR A 49 -9.40 26.49 9.31
CA THR A 49 -10.34 25.38 9.49
C THR A 49 -11.45 25.42 8.46
N ILE A 50 -11.49 24.40 7.61
CA ILE A 50 -12.58 24.20 6.64
C ILE A 50 -13.84 23.77 7.37
N ASP A 51 -14.96 24.38 7.06
CA ASP A 51 -16.25 23.99 7.61
C ASP A 51 -16.64 22.58 7.16
N ALA A 52 -17.20 21.81 8.08
CA ALA A 52 -17.53 20.41 7.85
C ALA A 52 -18.97 20.24 7.39
N SER A 53 -19.28 20.73 6.17
CA SER A 53 -20.54 20.36 5.54
C SER A 53 -20.57 18.85 5.27
N ASP A 54 -21.71 18.22 5.45
CA ASP A 54 -21.82 16.76 5.32
C ASP A 54 -21.49 16.29 3.90
N GLU A 55 -21.82 17.07 2.88
CA GLU A 55 -21.48 16.82 1.47
C GLU A 55 -19.96 16.77 1.26
N LEU A 56 -19.23 17.77 1.76
CA LEU A 56 -17.78 17.83 1.64
C LEU A 56 -17.10 16.68 2.41
N VAL A 57 -17.61 16.36 3.59
CA VAL A 57 -17.06 15.25 4.40
C VAL A 57 -17.26 13.92 3.68
N GLU A 58 -18.40 13.69 3.05
CA GLU A 58 -18.69 12.46 2.33
C GLU A 58 -17.85 12.33 1.05
N GLU A 59 -17.63 13.42 0.29
CA GLU A 59 -16.73 13.41 -0.87
C GLU A 59 -15.28 13.13 -0.46
N LEU A 60 -14.81 13.78 0.59
CA LEU A 60 -13.48 13.51 1.15
C LEU A 60 -13.35 12.05 1.60
N ARG A 61 -14.38 11.53 2.26
CA ARG A 61 -14.41 10.14 2.70
C ARG A 61 -14.32 9.17 1.54
N ARG A 62 -15.09 9.39 0.45
CA ARG A 62 -15.04 8.56 -0.76
C ARG A 62 -13.65 8.56 -1.41
N ALA A 63 -13.05 9.74 -1.57
CA ALA A 63 -11.71 9.88 -2.13
C ALA A 63 -10.65 9.15 -1.26
N LEU A 64 -10.71 9.32 0.05
CA LEU A 64 -9.82 8.68 1.01
C LEU A 64 -9.99 7.16 1.03
N MET A 65 -11.23 6.65 0.93
CA MET A 65 -11.47 5.20 0.83
C MET A 65 -10.88 4.60 -0.45
N GLN A 66 -10.97 5.29 -1.59
CA GLN A 66 -10.33 4.84 -2.83
C GLN A 66 -8.80 4.81 -2.71
N ALA A 67 -8.21 5.83 -2.09
CA ALA A 67 -6.78 5.86 -1.81
C ALA A 67 -6.37 4.72 -0.86
N GLY A 68 -7.14 4.50 0.20
CA GLY A 68 -6.95 3.41 1.15
C GLY A 68 -6.98 2.02 0.50
N GLN A 69 -7.92 1.79 -0.42
CA GLN A 69 -7.98 0.52 -1.17
C GLN A 69 -6.75 0.28 -2.04
N ARG A 70 -6.22 1.34 -2.68
CA ARG A 70 -4.98 1.23 -3.48
C ARG A 70 -3.78 0.92 -2.58
N LEU A 71 -3.65 1.65 -1.48
CA LEU A 71 -2.59 1.43 -0.50
C LEU A 71 -2.65 0.03 0.11
N SER A 72 -3.85 -0.46 0.46
CA SER A 72 -4.02 -1.81 0.99
C SER A 72 -3.54 -2.89 0.03
N ARG A 73 -3.79 -2.74 -1.27
CA ARG A 73 -3.29 -3.69 -2.27
C ARG A 73 -1.76 -3.73 -2.31
N HIS A 74 -1.14 -2.56 -2.24
CA HIS A 74 0.32 -2.45 -2.21
C HIS A 74 0.91 -3.09 -0.94
N LEU A 75 0.42 -2.71 0.24
CA LEU A 75 0.86 -3.28 1.52
C LEU A 75 0.69 -4.80 1.60
N ASN A 76 -0.44 -5.32 1.10
CA ASN A 76 -0.67 -6.76 1.09
C ASN A 76 0.30 -7.51 0.18
N ARG A 77 0.76 -6.91 -0.91
CA ARG A 77 1.78 -7.50 -1.79
C ARG A 77 3.15 -7.50 -1.13
N GLU A 78 3.54 -6.38 -0.55
CA GLU A 78 4.81 -6.28 0.20
C GLU A 78 4.86 -7.28 1.35
N ASN A 79 3.80 -7.35 2.17
CA ASN A 79 3.73 -8.30 3.27
C ASN A 79 3.83 -9.75 2.79
N ARG A 80 3.13 -10.12 1.71
CA ARG A 80 3.23 -11.46 1.12
C ARG A 80 4.63 -11.76 0.57
N ALA A 81 5.29 -10.78 -0.04
CA ALA A 81 6.66 -10.95 -0.51
C ALA A 81 7.62 -11.17 0.65
N ALA A 82 7.50 -10.36 1.72
CA ALA A 82 8.31 -10.52 2.93
C ALA A 82 8.06 -11.86 3.63
N GLU A 83 6.81 -12.33 3.72
CA GLU A 83 6.49 -13.65 4.25
C GLU A 83 7.12 -14.79 3.42
N LEU A 84 7.10 -14.65 2.09
CA LEU A 84 7.74 -15.63 1.21
C LEU A 84 9.26 -15.64 1.37
N GLU A 85 9.90 -14.48 1.50
CA GLU A 85 11.33 -14.38 1.75
C GLU A 85 11.72 -15.04 3.08
N GLN A 86 10.99 -14.75 4.15
CA GLN A 86 11.21 -15.41 5.44
C GLN A 86 11.04 -16.93 5.35
N ARG A 87 10.02 -17.39 4.62
CA ARG A 87 9.79 -18.81 4.37
C ARG A 87 10.94 -19.44 3.59
N ILE A 88 11.46 -18.78 2.56
CA ILE A 88 12.60 -19.24 1.78
C ILE A 88 13.81 -19.40 2.68
N GLN A 89 14.15 -18.37 3.47
CA GLN A 89 15.27 -18.41 4.42
C GLN A 89 15.13 -19.57 5.42
N HIS A 90 13.92 -19.80 5.93
CA HIS A 90 13.67 -20.92 6.85
C HIS A 90 13.87 -22.28 6.17
N ILE A 91 13.40 -22.44 4.94
CA ILE A 91 13.53 -23.69 4.19
C ILE A 91 15.01 -23.91 3.77
N GLU A 92 15.73 -22.88 3.39
CA GLU A 92 17.16 -22.94 3.08
C GLU A 92 17.97 -23.39 4.29
N GLN A 93 17.69 -22.83 5.46
CA GLN A 93 18.43 -23.11 6.68
C GLN A 93 18.11 -24.50 7.26
N PHE A 94 16.85 -24.86 7.33
CA PHE A 94 16.40 -26.08 8.02
C PHE A 94 16.08 -27.23 7.09
N GLY A 95 15.81 -26.98 5.81
CA GLY A 95 15.42 -28.00 4.84
C GLY A 95 16.43 -29.13 4.69
N PRO A 96 17.72 -28.86 4.48
CA PRO A 96 18.74 -29.91 4.37
C PRO A 96 18.86 -30.77 5.63
N VAL A 97 18.79 -30.13 6.80
CA VAL A 97 18.85 -30.81 8.11
C VAL A 97 17.65 -31.75 8.28
N LEU A 98 16.47 -31.27 7.91
CA LEU A 98 15.23 -32.06 7.98
C LEU A 98 15.30 -33.28 7.05
N VAL A 99 15.77 -33.10 5.81
CA VAL A 99 15.97 -34.20 4.85
C VAL A 99 16.95 -35.22 5.39
N ASP A 100 18.08 -34.80 5.97
CA ASP A 100 19.07 -35.69 6.56
C ASP A 100 18.49 -36.53 7.71
N ILE A 101 17.80 -35.87 8.66
CA ILE A 101 17.18 -36.54 9.79
C ILE A 101 16.10 -37.55 9.34
N LEU A 102 15.22 -37.15 8.41
CA LEU A 102 14.21 -38.03 7.89
C LEU A 102 14.79 -39.24 7.16
N CYS A 103 15.84 -39.05 6.36
CA CYS A 103 16.52 -40.13 5.68
C CYS A 103 17.21 -41.10 6.66
N ARG A 104 17.75 -40.62 7.77
CA ARG A 104 18.34 -41.44 8.82
C ARG A 104 17.27 -42.28 9.56
N ILE A 105 16.15 -41.66 9.96
CA ILE A 105 15.08 -42.32 10.67
C ILE A 105 14.43 -43.40 9.78
N THR A 106 14.18 -43.09 8.51
CA THR A 106 13.53 -44.00 7.55
C THR A 106 14.50 -45.01 6.91
N LYS A 107 15.80 -44.93 7.20
CA LYS A 107 16.87 -45.70 6.51
C LYS A 107 16.73 -45.61 4.99
N ALA A 108 16.43 -44.46 4.47
CA ALA A 108 16.13 -44.26 3.06
C ALA A 108 17.41 -44.43 2.20
N PRO A 109 17.30 -45.04 0.99
CA PRO A 109 18.42 -45.19 0.09
C PRO A 109 18.87 -43.83 -0.45
N ALA A 110 20.15 -43.72 -0.86
CA ALA A 110 20.77 -42.49 -1.34
C ALA A 110 20.00 -41.84 -2.52
N THR A 111 19.37 -42.66 -3.38
CA THR A 111 18.52 -42.18 -4.48
C THR A 111 17.29 -41.39 -4.00
N ARG A 112 16.70 -41.81 -2.89
CA ARG A 112 15.54 -41.13 -2.29
C ARG A 112 15.95 -39.83 -1.61
N ARG A 113 17.13 -39.79 -0.98
CA ARG A 113 17.73 -38.59 -0.40
C ARG A 113 17.96 -37.52 -1.50
N LYS A 114 18.60 -37.91 -2.60
CA LYS A 114 18.85 -37.00 -3.73
C LYS A 114 17.56 -36.43 -4.32
N LYS A 115 16.53 -37.27 -4.47
CA LYS A 115 15.20 -36.80 -4.95
C LYS A 115 14.56 -35.79 -3.99
N ALA A 116 14.76 -35.94 -2.68
CA ALA A 116 14.24 -35.01 -1.68
C ALA A 116 15.00 -33.67 -1.71
N GLU A 117 16.32 -33.70 -1.87
CA GLU A 117 17.16 -32.52 -2.04
C GLU A 117 16.82 -31.76 -3.32
N ASP A 118 16.67 -32.46 -4.45
CA ASP A 118 16.23 -31.87 -5.74
C ASP A 118 14.82 -31.27 -5.63
N GLY A 119 13.92 -31.93 -4.91
CA GLY A 119 12.57 -31.43 -4.66
C GLY A 119 12.58 -30.16 -3.83
N LEU A 120 13.42 -30.08 -2.80
CA LEU A 120 13.62 -28.90 -1.97
C LEU A 120 14.12 -27.70 -2.78
N SER A 121 15.15 -27.92 -3.61
CA SER A 121 15.71 -26.88 -4.48
C SER A 121 14.65 -26.31 -5.46
N ARG A 122 13.83 -27.18 -6.03
CA ARG A 122 12.74 -26.74 -6.95
C ARG A 122 11.68 -25.89 -6.23
N ILE A 123 11.36 -26.22 -4.97
CA ILE A 123 10.41 -25.42 -4.18
C ILE A 123 11.00 -24.04 -3.91
N LEU A 124 12.26 -23.97 -3.48
CA LEU A 124 12.98 -22.72 -3.21
C LEU A 124 13.02 -21.82 -4.44
N GLU A 125 13.43 -22.36 -5.60
CA GLU A 125 13.49 -21.60 -6.85
C GLU A 125 12.11 -21.05 -7.27
N ARG A 126 11.05 -21.85 -7.12
CA ARG A 126 9.69 -21.43 -7.45
C ARG A 126 9.24 -20.28 -6.54
N ASP A 127 9.43 -20.43 -5.24
CA ASP A 127 8.96 -19.43 -4.26
C ASP A 127 9.79 -18.14 -4.39
N ALA A 128 11.09 -18.22 -4.68
CA ALA A 128 11.94 -17.06 -4.97
C ALA A 128 11.49 -16.30 -6.23
N LYS A 129 11.13 -17.01 -7.31
CA LYS A 129 10.60 -16.38 -8.53
C LYS A 129 9.27 -15.66 -8.27
N VAL A 130 8.40 -16.26 -7.46
CA VAL A 130 7.11 -15.67 -7.08
C VAL A 130 7.29 -14.42 -6.23
N ALA A 131 8.17 -14.46 -5.21
CA ALA A 131 8.49 -13.31 -4.37
C ALA A 131 9.03 -12.14 -5.21
N LYS A 132 10.01 -12.41 -6.09
CA LYS A 132 10.60 -11.38 -6.97
C LYS A 132 9.56 -10.77 -7.93
N LYS A 133 8.65 -11.57 -8.47
CA LYS A 133 7.56 -11.07 -9.32
C LYS A 133 6.58 -10.19 -8.56
N MET A 134 6.26 -10.54 -7.32
CA MET A 134 5.37 -9.72 -6.48
C MET A 134 5.97 -8.35 -6.15
N LEU A 135 7.27 -8.30 -5.84
CA LEU A 135 7.98 -7.07 -5.57
C LEU A 135 8.04 -6.16 -6.80
N SER A 136 8.44 -6.71 -7.97
CA SER A 136 8.50 -5.93 -9.20
C SER A 136 7.13 -5.37 -9.63
N GLN A 137 6.05 -6.11 -9.40
CA GLN A 137 4.70 -5.62 -9.66
C GLN A 137 4.28 -4.52 -8.68
N ALA A 138 4.69 -4.59 -7.42
CA ALA A 138 4.42 -3.56 -6.43
C ALA A 138 5.15 -2.25 -6.78
N GLU A 139 6.40 -2.34 -7.21
CA GLU A 139 7.21 -1.19 -7.64
C GLU A 139 6.60 -0.50 -8.88
N THR A 140 6.27 -1.27 -9.92
CA THR A 140 5.66 -0.70 -11.14
C THR A 140 4.31 -0.05 -10.90
N GLU A 141 3.48 -0.59 -10.02
CA GLU A 141 2.21 0.06 -9.65
C GLU A 141 2.41 1.34 -8.85
N LEU A 142 3.43 1.39 -7.99
CA LEU A 142 3.79 2.60 -7.26
C LEU A 142 4.25 3.70 -8.21
N GLU A 143 5.14 3.39 -9.15
CA GLU A 143 5.63 4.33 -10.16
C GLU A 143 4.49 4.88 -11.02
N THR A 144 3.63 3.99 -11.53
CA THR A 144 2.47 4.42 -12.34
C THR A 144 1.48 5.28 -11.55
N ALA A 145 1.29 5.00 -10.27
CA ALA A 145 0.45 5.81 -9.40
C ALA A 145 1.05 7.19 -9.11
N LEU A 146 2.38 7.28 -8.94
CA LEU A 146 3.10 8.53 -8.74
C LEU A 146 3.07 9.39 -10.01
N GLU A 147 3.27 8.81 -11.18
CA GLU A 147 3.18 9.52 -12.46
C GLU A 147 1.77 10.04 -12.72
N ALA A 148 0.75 9.22 -12.50
CA ALA A 148 -0.64 9.65 -12.62
C ALA A 148 -0.99 10.78 -11.65
N GLY A 149 -0.40 10.79 -10.46
CA GLY A 149 -0.51 11.87 -9.48
C GLY A 149 0.14 13.16 -9.96
N LYS A 150 1.34 13.08 -10.54
CA LYS A 150 2.05 14.24 -11.10
C LYS A 150 1.30 14.87 -12.29
N VAL A 151 0.79 14.05 -13.20
CA VAL A 151 0.01 14.51 -14.36
C VAL A 151 -1.28 15.22 -13.93
N LYS A 152 -1.97 14.72 -12.91
CA LYS A 152 -3.17 15.38 -12.38
C LYS A 152 -2.84 16.70 -11.70
N ALA A 153 -1.76 16.78 -10.94
CA ALA A 153 -1.31 18.00 -10.30
C ALA A 153 -0.93 19.08 -11.34
N ALA A 154 -0.21 18.70 -12.40
CA ALA A 154 0.15 19.60 -13.49
C ALA A 154 -1.08 20.17 -14.23
N ARG A 155 -2.07 19.32 -14.56
CA ARG A 155 -3.32 19.77 -15.19
C ARG A 155 -4.13 20.73 -14.32
N THR A 156 -4.06 20.56 -13.01
CA THR A 156 -4.74 21.48 -12.07
C THR A 156 -4.05 22.83 -12.02
N GLN A 157 -2.73 22.89 -12.18
CA GLN A 157 -1.97 24.15 -12.26
C GLN A 157 -2.23 24.89 -13.58
N GLU A 158 -2.23 24.21 -14.71
CA GLU A 158 -2.54 24.80 -16.02
C GLU A 158 -3.94 25.42 -16.07
N SER A 159 -4.94 24.76 -15.49
CA SER A 159 -6.31 25.29 -15.43
C SER A 159 -6.47 26.49 -14.47
N GLN A 160 -5.52 26.72 -13.55
CA GLN A 160 -5.49 27.90 -12.68
C GLN A 160 -4.82 29.10 -13.35
N ASP A 161 -3.77 28.87 -14.15
CA ASP A 161 -3.07 29.92 -14.88
C ASP A 161 -3.91 30.52 -16.05
N GLU A 162 -4.80 29.72 -16.64
CA GLU A 162 -5.73 30.24 -17.69
C GLU A 162 -6.87 31.10 -17.12
N GLY A 163 -7.21 30.91 -15.84
CA GLY A 163 -8.28 31.68 -15.17
C GLY A 163 -7.86 33.08 -14.66
N ASP A 164 -6.56 33.36 -14.58
CA ASP A 164 -6.04 34.61 -14.02
C ASP A 164 -5.51 35.61 -15.09
N LYS A 165 -5.96 35.50 -16.33
CA LYS A 165 -5.70 36.53 -17.34
C LYS A 165 -6.59 37.73 -17.08
N PRO A 166 -6.07 38.92 -16.71
CA PRO A 166 -6.87 40.11 -16.50
C PRO A 166 -7.53 40.51 -17.80
N HIS A 167 -8.86 40.65 -17.80
CA HIS A 167 -9.59 41.36 -18.82
C HIS A 167 -9.00 42.78 -18.91
N LYS A 168 -8.23 43.04 -19.94
CA LYS A 168 -7.88 44.40 -20.32
C LYS A 168 -9.06 45.00 -21.06
N GLU A 169 -9.78 45.89 -20.41
CA GLU A 169 -10.51 46.96 -21.06
C GLU A 169 -9.55 48.08 -21.53
#